data_380ae5fa6bd32522c0050cfb85afdfc0
#
_entry.id   380ae5fa6bd32522c0050cfb85afdfc0
#
_cell.length_a   1.000
_cell.length_b   1.000
_cell.length_c   1.000
_cell.angle_alpha   90.00
_cell.angle_beta   90.00
_cell.angle_gamma   90.00
#
_symmetry.space_group_name_H-M   'P 1'
#
loop_
_entity.id
_entity.type
_entity.pdbx_description
1 polymer ?
#
loop_
_entity_poly.entity_id
_entity_poly.type
_entity_poly.pdbx_seq_one_letter_code
_entity_poly.pdbx_strand_id
1 'polypeptide(L)'
;MGLFGRKEKASTTSTRREPSASVSPEYREKAENKSCQGHMDAQLLLKTRGVVLKLYLENFKRMNDLFGFEYCDELLEQIKEYLEQKTGCRVFRYVGVEFILILKNYSVREAAQVAENIIERFNENWVVGSTDCLCSVQIALCAYPGYASNATEMLKCLDMAASQAAEMGSNQYAVYDKALHGQFLRKQAIARYLSTAITNEEVEICYRPTYNRELKKFTRAEFLMRVFIKDVGMVSSAEFLPVAEDTGQVRLVEYYALDRAAAFVEKLVKKQVEFESVIIPISSVLFLQGDFLQEVSRVMEKYKIPPKKLAIQVDEFVTDASHTNITVLLQNLSWMGIELILDNFGSGSTGLGQVFELPVDTLKFGRMFIWQLENNPKTAPVNAGLVQIAKMMKKNVMADGVETKKQKDFLDKFGCYLQQGPYYTPVMTEEEVAALLAKSRDDLRRERQERKAAYKR
;
A
#
# COMPACT_ATOMS: atom_id res chain seq x y z
N MET A 1 -84.07 -49.63 -3.15
CA MET A 1 -84.24 -49.55 -1.70
C MET A 1 -82.97 -48.93 -1.16
N GLY A 2 -82.89 -47.71 -0.88
CA GLY A 2 -83.20 -46.95 0.33
C GLY A 2 -81.95 -46.98 1.17
N LEU A 3 -81.36 -45.99 1.67
CA LEU A 3 -81.82 -44.86 2.44
C LEU A 3 -80.62 -43.91 2.75
N PHE A 4 -80.92 -42.68 2.80
CA PHE A 4 -80.28 -41.51 3.36
C PHE A 4 -79.40 -41.73 4.60
N GLY A 5 -78.20 -41.01 4.64
CA GLY A 5 -77.44 -40.78 5.85
C GLY A 5 -76.77 -39.43 5.80
N ARG A 6 -77.04 -38.56 6.76
CA ARG A 6 -76.79 -37.15 6.98
C ARG A 6 -75.29 -36.78 6.85
N LYS A 7 -75.05 -35.61 6.27
CA LYS A 7 -73.84 -34.83 6.36
C LYS A 7 -73.68 -34.14 7.71
N GLU A 8 -72.71 -34.51 8.48
CA GLU A 8 -72.17 -33.70 9.57
C GLU A 8 -71.06 -32.80 9.03
N LYS A 9 -71.23 -31.50 9.26
CA LYS A 9 -70.18 -30.47 8.99
C LYS A 9 -69.15 -30.56 10.10
N ALA A 10 -67.94 -31.04 9.81
CA ALA A 10 -66.78 -30.86 10.63
C ALA A 10 -66.16 -29.49 10.26
N SER A 11 -66.12 -28.55 11.23
CA SER A 11 -65.41 -27.30 11.17
C SER A 11 -63.90 -27.59 11.29
N THR A 12 -63.17 -27.50 10.20
CA THR A 12 -61.68 -27.52 10.21
C THR A 12 -61.19 -26.11 10.51
N THR A 13 -60.81 -25.86 11.75
CA THR A 13 -59.96 -24.77 12.16
C THR A 13 -58.58 -25.03 11.57
N SER A 14 -58.27 -24.30 10.48
CA SER A 14 -56.95 -24.23 9.88
C SER A 14 -56.03 -23.45 10.80
N THR A 15 -55.30 -24.14 11.67
CA THR A 15 -54.10 -23.63 12.30
C THR A 15 -53.06 -23.47 11.21
N ARG A 16 -52.83 -22.22 10.76
CA ARG A 16 -51.63 -21.86 10.00
C ARG A 16 -50.41 -22.24 10.84
N ARG A 17 -49.78 -23.35 10.54
CA ARG A 17 -48.39 -23.59 10.95
C ARG A 17 -47.53 -22.57 10.22
N GLU A 18 -46.89 -21.69 10.95
CA GLU A 18 -45.73 -20.92 10.45
C GLU A 18 -44.68 -21.93 9.97
N PRO A 19 -44.09 -21.72 8.80
CA PRO A 19 -42.99 -22.55 8.36
C PRO A 19 -41.73 -22.14 9.12
N SER A 20 -41.38 -22.88 10.16
CA SER A 20 -40.01 -22.88 10.68
C SER A 20 -39.10 -23.59 9.68
N ALA A 21 -38.93 -23.01 8.51
CA ALA A 21 -37.90 -23.47 7.58
C ALA A 21 -36.61 -22.76 7.99
N SER A 22 -35.60 -23.53 8.34
CA SER A 22 -34.23 -23.10 8.49
C SER A 22 -33.75 -22.49 7.18
N VAL A 23 -33.91 -21.17 7.06
CA VAL A 23 -33.33 -20.35 5.97
C VAL A 23 -31.84 -20.49 6.10
N SER A 24 -31.13 -20.86 5.03
CA SER A 24 -29.67 -21.01 5.06
C SER A 24 -29.03 -19.70 5.47
N PRO A 25 -27.88 -19.73 6.17
CA PRO A 25 -27.17 -18.52 6.60
C PRO A 25 -26.92 -17.53 5.47
N GLU A 26 -26.54 -18.02 4.29
CA GLU A 26 -26.32 -17.19 3.08
C GLU A 26 -27.58 -16.44 2.61
N TYR A 27 -28.76 -17.06 2.75
CA TYR A 27 -30.01 -16.41 2.33
C TYR A 27 -30.43 -15.34 3.34
N ARG A 28 -30.16 -15.56 4.63
CA ARG A 28 -30.39 -14.55 5.68
C ARG A 28 -29.48 -13.35 5.47
N GLU A 29 -28.21 -13.56 5.22
CA GLU A 29 -27.23 -12.53 4.93
C GLU A 29 -27.62 -11.70 3.71
N LYS A 30 -27.96 -12.32 2.58
CA LYS A 30 -28.44 -11.60 1.38
C LYS A 30 -29.70 -10.79 1.63
N ALA A 31 -30.63 -11.29 2.43
CA ALA A 31 -31.84 -10.57 2.77
C ALA A 31 -31.55 -9.37 3.69
N GLU A 32 -30.63 -9.49 4.63
CA GLU A 32 -30.23 -8.43 5.55
C GLU A 32 -29.42 -7.34 4.82
N ASN A 33 -28.55 -7.71 3.91
CA ASN A 33 -27.80 -6.79 3.04
C ASN A 33 -28.74 -5.95 2.18
N LYS A 34 -29.73 -6.58 1.55
CA LYS A 34 -30.74 -5.88 0.75
C LYS A 34 -31.59 -4.95 1.61
N SER A 35 -31.94 -5.35 2.82
CA SER A 35 -32.65 -4.53 3.80
C SER A 35 -31.82 -3.33 4.23
N CYS A 36 -30.53 -3.51 4.49
CA CYS A 36 -29.58 -2.46 4.86
C CYS A 36 -29.46 -1.42 3.75
N GLN A 37 -29.22 -1.84 2.51
CA GLN A 37 -29.09 -0.96 1.35
C GLN A 37 -30.39 -0.17 1.13
N GLY A 38 -31.54 -0.82 1.16
CA GLY A 38 -32.84 -0.14 1.03
C GLY A 38 -33.10 0.87 2.14
N HIS A 39 -32.60 0.62 3.35
CA HIS A 39 -32.72 1.56 4.46
C HIS A 39 -31.81 2.79 4.27
N MET A 40 -30.58 2.58 3.82
CA MET A 40 -29.65 3.67 3.46
C MET A 40 -30.21 4.53 2.32
N ASP A 41 -30.68 3.91 1.23
CA ASP A 41 -31.25 4.61 0.10
C ASP A 41 -32.48 5.46 0.52
N ALA A 42 -33.33 4.93 1.39
CA ALA A 42 -34.47 5.68 1.91
C ALA A 42 -34.03 6.92 2.70
N GLN A 43 -32.97 6.84 3.53
CA GLN A 43 -32.44 8.00 4.26
C GLN A 43 -31.83 9.05 3.33
N LEU A 44 -31.09 8.61 2.32
CA LEU A 44 -30.47 9.49 1.31
C LEU A 44 -31.52 10.20 0.46
N LEU A 45 -32.56 9.47 0.01
CA LEU A 45 -33.72 10.05 -0.74
C LEU A 45 -34.48 11.07 0.05
N LEU A 46 -34.71 10.83 1.32
CA LEU A 46 -35.43 11.76 2.22
C LEU A 46 -34.60 12.99 2.60
N LYS A 47 -33.31 13.03 2.18
CA LYS A 47 -32.35 14.08 2.54
C LYS A 47 -32.27 14.34 4.05
N THR A 48 -32.49 13.29 4.85
CA THR A 48 -32.29 13.34 6.29
C THR A 48 -30.82 13.52 6.62
N ARG A 49 -30.54 14.02 7.82
CA ARG A 49 -29.16 14.22 8.29
C ARG A 49 -28.77 13.09 9.23
N GLY A 50 -27.53 12.64 9.12
CA GLY A 50 -26.98 11.63 10.03
C GLY A 50 -25.61 11.12 9.60
N VAL A 51 -25.19 10.01 10.21
CA VAL A 51 -23.92 9.35 9.94
C VAL A 51 -24.14 7.85 9.82
N VAL A 52 -23.54 7.22 8.82
CA VAL A 52 -23.48 5.77 8.71
C VAL A 52 -22.13 5.31 9.28
N LEU A 53 -22.17 4.31 10.15
CA LEU A 53 -21.01 3.61 10.67
C LEU A 53 -20.92 2.24 10.01
N LYS A 54 -19.71 1.85 9.61
CA LYS A 54 -19.39 0.49 9.21
C LYS A 54 -18.27 -0.01 10.12
N LEU A 55 -18.51 -1.16 10.75
CA LEU A 55 -17.57 -1.84 11.61
C LEU A 55 -17.07 -3.10 10.91
N TYR A 56 -15.79 -3.34 10.96
CA TYR A 56 -15.13 -4.53 10.47
C TYR A 56 -14.34 -5.19 11.60
N LEU A 57 -14.57 -6.48 11.85
CA LEU A 57 -13.85 -7.23 12.88
C LEU A 57 -12.58 -7.81 12.29
N GLU A 58 -11.46 -7.53 12.93
CA GLU A 58 -10.15 -7.99 12.49
C GLU A 58 -9.87 -9.43 12.91
N ASN A 59 -9.03 -10.11 12.15
CA ASN A 59 -8.51 -11.46 12.47
C ASN A 59 -9.58 -12.55 12.68
N PHE A 60 -10.80 -12.33 12.23
CA PHE A 60 -11.93 -13.21 12.50
C PHE A 60 -11.78 -14.61 11.86
N LYS A 61 -11.08 -14.70 10.72
CA LYS A 61 -10.72 -15.99 10.12
C LYS A 61 -9.89 -16.83 11.08
N ARG A 62 -8.90 -16.24 11.72
CA ARG A 62 -8.06 -16.93 12.71
C ARG A 62 -8.87 -17.34 13.95
N MET A 63 -9.85 -16.54 14.34
CA MET A 63 -10.77 -16.90 15.43
C MET A 63 -11.63 -18.11 15.06
N ASN A 64 -12.17 -18.17 13.84
CA ASN A 64 -12.88 -19.35 13.34
C ASN A 64 -12.01 -20.61 13.35
N ASP A 65 -10.75 -20.49 12.97
CA ASP A 65 -9.79 -21.61 12.96
C ASP A 65 -9.47 -22.10 14.39
N LEU A 66 -9.48 -21.22 15.40
CA LEU A 66 -9.14 -21.53 16.79
C LEU A 66 -10.34 -22.00 17.61
N PHE A 67 -11.50 -21.36 17.46
CA PHE A 67 -12.67 -21.55 18.34
C PHE A 67 -13.84 -22.24 17.64
N GLY A 68 -13.81 -22.35 16.31
CA GLY A 68 -14.88 -22.92 15.50
C GLY A 68 -16.01 -21.92 15.17
N PHE A 69 -16.84 -22.31 14.20
CA PHE A 69 -17.88 -21.43 13.64
C PHE A 69 -19.01 -21.15 14.63
N GLU A 70 -19.46 -22.13 15.44
CA GLU A 70 -20.55 -21.94 16.41
C GLU A 70 -20.20 -20.88 17.46
N TYR A 71 -18.97 -20.94 18.01
CA TYR A 71 -18.46 -19.96 18.94
C TYR A 71 -18.44 -18.54 18.31
N CYS A 72 -17.93 -18.45 17.09
CA CYS A 72 -17.79 -17.19 16.39
C CYS A 72 -19.14 -16.58 15.99
N ASP A 73 -20.13 -17.38 15.63
CA ASP A 73 -21.50 -16.91 15.36
C ASP A 73 -22.17 -16.38 16.63
N GLU A 74 -21.99 -17.05 17.78
CA GLU A 74 -22.49 -16.54 19.06
C GLU A 74 -21.83 -15.23 19.46
N LEU A 75 -20.51 -15.09 19.24
CA LEU A 75 -19.78 -13.86 19.46
C LEU A 75 -20.35 -12.72 18.58
N LEU A 76 -20.63 -12.97 17.31
CA LEU A 76 -21.20 -11.96 16.41
C LEU A 76 -22.60 -11.52 16.85
N GLU A 77 -23.42 -12.43 17.36
CA GLU A 77 -24.73 -12.05 17.92
C GLU A 77 -24.57 -11.22 19.20
N GLN A 78 -23.65 -11.57 20.11
CA GLN A 78 -23.37 -10.76 21.31
C GLN A 78 -22.87 -9.36 20.93
N ILE A 79 -21.99 -9.24 19.93
CA ILE A 79 -21.52 -7.94 19.42
C ILE A 79 -22.69 -7.13 18.86
N LYS A 80 -23.57 -7.75 18.05
CA LYS A 80 -24.76 -7.09 17.50
C LYS A 80 -25.68 -6.58 18.61
N GLU A 81 -26.00 -7.42 19.58
CA GLU A 81 -26.84 -7.03 20.74
C GLU A 81 -26.24 -5.86 21.52
N TYR A 82 -24.93 -5.91 21.80
CA TYR A 82 -24.23 -4.81 22.44
C TYR A 82 -24.34 -3.50 21.64
N LEU A 83 -24.11 -3.56 20.33
CA LEU A 83 -24.19 -2.39 19.46
C LEU A 83 -25.62 -1.81 19.44
N GLU A 84 -26.66 -2.65 19.39
CA GLU A 84 -28.07 -2.23 19.44
C GLU A 84 -28.42 -1.60 20.79
N GLN A 85 -28.01 -2.19 21.88
CA GLN A 85 -28.22 -1.65 23.24
C GLN A 85 -27.49 -0.32 23.43
N LYS A 86 -26.24 -0.22 22.98
CA LYS A 86 -25.43 0.98 23.17
C LYS A 86 -25.90 2.16 22.34
N THR A 87 -26.40 1.92 21.13
CA THR A 87 -26.74 2.98 20.18
C THR A 87 -28.26 3.25 20.09
N GLY A 88 -29.08 2.32 20.54
CA GLY A 88 -30.54 2.37 20.37
C GLY A 88 -30.98 2.28 18.91
N CYS A 89 -30.08 1.92 18.00
CA CYS A 89 -30.33 1.83 16.56
C CYS A 89 -30.33 0.37 16.12
N ARG A 90 -31.04 0.08 15.02
CA ARG A 90 -30.96 -1.22 14.38
C ARG A 90 -29.57 -1.42 13.79
N VAL A 91 -28.95 -2.56 14.10
CA VAL A 91 -27.66 -2.98 13.57
C VAL A 91 -27.89 -4.02 12.47
N PHE A 92 -27.27 -3.79 11.32
CA PHE A 92 -27.31 -4.73 10.20
C PHE A 92 -26.00 -5.53 10.16
N ARG A 93 -26.08 -6.85 10.23
CA ARG A 93 -24.94 -7.72 9.87
C ARG A 93 -24.87 -7.72 8.35
N TYR A 94 -23.82 -7.11 7.79
CA TYR A 94 -23.77 -6.85 6.35
C TYR A 94 -23.12 -8.04 5.59
N VAL A 95 -21.82 -8.09 5.47
CA VAL A 95 -21.12 -9.20 4.82
C VAL A 95 -20.18 -9.85 5.83
N GLY A 96 -20.38 -11.14 6.10
CA GLY A 96 -19.51 -11.92 6.97
C GLY A 96 -19.40 -11.32 8.38
N VAL A 97 -18.35 -10.55 8.63
CA VAL A 97 -17.98 -9.95 9.94
C VAL A 97 -18.18 -8.44 9.99
N GLU A 98 -18.96 -7.90 9.08
CA GLU A 98 -19.22 -6.47 8.98
C GLU A 98 -20.55 -6.10 9.59
N PHE A 99 -20.59 -5.00 10.35
CA PHE A 99 -21.79 -4.41 10.89
C PHE A 99 -22.00 -3.01 10.37
N ILE A 100 -23.26 -2.65 10.08
CA ILE A 100 -23.63 -1.30 9.63
C ILE A 100 -24.68 -0.74 10.58
N LEU A 101 -24.45 0.51 11.02
CA LEU A 101 -25.36 1.31 11.83
C LEU A 101 -25.68 2.61 11.10
N ILE A 102 -26.95 3.02 11.15
CA ILE A 102 -27.41 4.28 10.55
C ILE A 102 -27.90 5.19 11.68
N LEU A 103 -27.04 6.12 12.09
CA LEU A 103 -27.30 7.07 13.17
C LEU A 103 -28.02 8.30 12.61
N LYS A 104 -29.35 8.36 12.79
CA LYS A 104 -30.17 9.46 12.32
C LYS A 104 -30.04 10.68 13.24
N ASN A 105 -29.95 11.86 12.65
CA ASN A 105 -29.81 13.13 13.36
C ASN A 105 -28.54 13.30 14.18
N TYR A 106 -27.54 12.45 13.96
CA TYR A 106 -26.22 12.58 14.58
C TYR A 106 -25.34 13.51 13.75
N SER A 107 -24.57 14.34 14.42
CA SER A 107 -23.40 15.01 13.84
C SER A 107 -22.21 14.04 13.77
N VAL A 108 -21.21 14.36 12.95
CA VAL A 108 -19.95 13.57 12.87
C VAL A 108 -19.28 13.47 14.23
N ARG A 109 -19.30 14.54 15.04
CA ARG A 109 -18.69 14.55 16.38
C ARG A 109 -19.41 13.59 17.35
N GLU A 110 -20.73 13.57 17.33
CA GLU A 110 -21.51 12.64 18.18
C GLU A 110 -21.30 11.19 17.72
N ALA A 111 -21.25 10.95 16.40
CA ALA A 111 -20.97 9.62 15.86
C ALA A 111 -19.53 9.16 16.15
N ALA A 112 -18.55 10.06 16.14
CA ALA A 112 -17.18 9.76 16.57
C ALA A 112 -17.12 9.34 18.04
N GLN A 113 -17.86 10.02 18.92
CA GLN A 113 -17.96 9.62 20.33
C GLN A 113 -18.59 8.23 20.49
N VAL A 114 -19.58 7.88 19.65
CA VAL A 114 -20.14 6.52 19.62
C VAL A 114 -19.07 5.52 19.20
N ALA A 115 -18.28 5.83 18.18
CA ALA A 115 -17.18 4.96 17.72
C ALA A 115 -16.12 4.76 18.82
N GLU A 116 -15.71 5.82 19.52
CA GLU A 116 -14.76 5.74 20.65
C GLU A 116 -15.30 4.82 21.75
N ASN A 117 -16.57 4.99 22.15
CA ASN A 117 -17.18 4.13 23.16
C ASN A 117 -17.27 2.65 22.72
N ILE A 118 -17.47 2.40 21.42
CA ILE A 118 -17.43 1.03 20.88
C ILE A 118 -16.02 0.48 20.98
N ILE A 119 -15.02 1.25 20.56
CA ILE A 119 -13.59 0.85 20.62
C ILE A 119 -13.17 0.55 22.06
N GLU A 120 -13.59 1.35 23.04
CA GLU A 120 -13.32 1.08 24.46
C GLU A 120 -13.81 -0.31 24.87
N ARG A 121 -15.00 -0.73 24.45
CA ARG A 121 -15.54 -2.07 24.71
C ARG A 121 -14.73 -3.18 24.03
N PHE A 122 -14.20 -2.92 22.83
CA PHE A 122 -13.38 -3.88 22.09
C PHE A 122 -11.95 -4.02 22.64
N ASN A 123 -11.54 -3.15 23.58
CA ASN A 123 -10.31 -3.33 24.36
C ASN A 123 -10.51 -4.29 25.55
N GLU A 124 -11.74 -4.73 25.82
CA GLU A 124 -12.07 -5.71 26.86
C GLU A 124 -12.40 -7.08 26.22
N ASN A 125 -12.24 -8.14 27.02
CA ASN A 125 -12.57 -9.50 26.57
C ASN A 125 -14.08 -9.66 26.29
N TRP A 126 -14.39 -10.44 25.26
CA TRP A 126 -15.70 -11.00 25.01
C TRP A 126 -15.76 -12.42 25.58
N VAL A 127 -16.89 -12.77 26.22
CA VAL A 127 -17.06 -14.06 26.87
C VAL A 127 -18.18 -14.82 26.16
N VAL A 128 -17.82 -15.95 25.55
CA VAL A 128 -18.80 -16.86 24.92
C VAL A 128 -18.73 -18.19 25.66
N GLY A 129 -19.82 -18.55 26.32
CA GLY A 129 -19.84 -19.71 27.20
C GLY A 129 -18.84 -19.58 28.36
N SER A 130 -17.78 -20.39 28.36
CA SER A 130 -16.71 -20.37 29.35
C SER A 130 -15.38 -19.88 28.80
N THR A 131 -15.36 -19.35 27.58
CA THR A 131 -14.12 -18.98 26.87
C THR A 131 -14.09 -17.49 26.62
N ASP A 132 -12.97 -16.86 26.97
CA ASP A 132 -12.69 -15.44 26.73
C ASP A 132 -11.96 -15.26 25.41
N CYS A 133 -12.30 -14.23 24.67
CA CYS A 133 -11.54 -13.82 23.49
C CYS A 133 -11.41 -12.30 23.40
N LEU A 134 -10.32 -11.85 22.82
CA LEU A 134 -10.12 -10.45 22.44
C LEU A 134 -10.35 -10.31 20.94
N CYS A 135 -11.23 -9.39 20.56
CA CYS A 135 -11.57 -9.08 19.18
C CYS A 135 -11.27 -7.61 18.91
N SER A 136 -10.59 -7.31 17.81
CA SER A 136 -10.33 -5.93 17.39
C SER A 136 -11.31 -5.49 16.32
N VAL A 137 -11.55 -4.17 16.23
CA VAL A 137 -12.51 -3.57 15.32
C VAL A 137 -11.91 -2.36 14.59
N GLN A 138 -12.24 -2.22 13.31
CA GLN A 138 -12.05 -1.00 12.53
C GLN A 138 -13.40 -0.35 12.31
N ILE A 139 -13.50 0.96 12.50
CA ILE A 139 -14.76 1.69 12.35
C ILE A 139 -14.62 2.80 11.32
N ALA A 140 -15.49 2.78 10.32
CA ALA A 140 -15.60 3.82 9.31
C ALA A 140 -16.86 4.65 9.55
N LEU A 141 -16.76 5.97 9.41
CA LEU A 141 -17.85 6.91 9.53
C LEU A 141 -18.02 7.71 8.24
N CYS A 142 -19.26 7.85 7.76
CA CYS A 142 -19.57 8.73 6.64
C CYS A 142 -20.87 9.50 6.90
N ALA A 143 -20.81 10.82 6.83
CA ALA A 143 -21.99 11.68 7.00
C ALA A 143 -22.89 11.67 5.77
N TYR A 144 -24.20 11.79 5.99
CA TYR A 144 -25.19 12.01 4.94
C TYR A 144 -26.14 13.19 5.31
N PRO A 145 -26.70 13.90 4.33
CA PRO A 145 -26.32 13.90 2.91
C PRO A 145 -24.96 14.56 2.71
N GLY A 146 -24.27 14.20 1.64
CA GLY A 146 -22.97 14.84 1.34
C GLY A 146 -22.22 14.15 0.24
N TYR A 147 -21.52 13.05 0.57
CA TYR A 147 -20.57 12.41 -0.34
C TYR A 147 -21.20 11.30 -1.20
N ALA A 148 -22.38 10.82 -0.85
CA ALA A 148 -23.04 9.71 -1.51
C ALA A 148 -24.50 10.04 -1.85
N SER A 149 -24.98 9.61 -3.00
CA SER A 149 -26.35 9.76 -3.47
C SER A 149 -27.19 8.49 -3.33
N ASN A 150 -26.53 7.35 -3.10
CA ASN A 150 -27.13 6.03 -2.94
C ASN A 150 -26.29 5.13 -2.01
N ALA A 151 -26.86 3.99 -1.62
CA ALA A 151 -26.20 3.04 -0.71
C ALA A 151 -24.87 2.50 -1.25
N THR A 152 -24.78 2.27 -2.57
CA THR A 152 -23.54 1.76 -3.19
C THR A 152 -22.40 2.77 -3.08
N GLU A 153 -22.69 4.06 -3.30
CA GLU A 153 -21.68 5.11 -3.11
C GLU A 153 -21.33 5.30 -1.64
N MET A 154 -22.31 5.21 -0.74
CA MET A 154 -22.09 5.29 0.70
C MET A 154 -21.15 4.18 1.17
N LEU A 155 -21.37 2.94 0.73
CA LEU A 155 -20.51 1.81 1.07
C LEU A 155 -19.06 2.02 0.58
N LYS A 156 -18.88 2.53 -0.63
CA LYS A 156 -17.53 2.88 -1.13
C LYS A 156 -16.83 3.92 -0.25
N CYS A 157 -17.55 4.96 0.17
CA CYS A 157 -17.01 5.97 1.09
C CYS A 157 -16.59 5.34 2.43
N LEU A 158 -17.43 4.43 2.95
CA LEU A 158 -17.14 3.72 4.21
C LEU A 158 -15.96 2.75 4.06
N ASP A 159 -15.84 2.03 2.94
CA ASP A 159 -14.71 1.12 2.69
C ASP A 159 -13.38 1.88 2.66
N MET A 160 -13.38 3.09 2.11
CA MET A 160 -12.20 3.95 2.10
C MET A 160 -11.83 4.46 3.48
N ALA A 161 -12.82 4.87 4.27
CA ALA A 161 -12.57 5.27 5.65
C ALA A 161 -12.11 4.07 6.50
N ALA A 162 -12.64 2.86 6.24
CA ALA A 162 -12.17 1.64 6.90
C ALA A 162 -10.69 1.33 6.58
N SER A 163 -10.29 1.48 5.31
CA SER A 163 -8.89 1.33 4.91
C SER A 163 -7.98 2.34 5.62
N GLN A 164 -8.41 3.60 5.74
CA GLN A 164 -7.67 4.61 6.49
C GLN A 164 -7.57 4.26 7.98
N ALA A 165 -8.65 3.77 8.59
CA ALA A 165 -8.63 3.33 9.99
C ALA A 165 -7.63 2.18 10.19
N ALA A 166 -7.59 1.20 9.25
CA ALA A 166 -6.66 0.07 9.30
C ALA A 166 -5.18 0.51 9.21
N GLU A 167 -4.88 1.54 8.42
CA GLU A 167 -3.53 2.12 8.35
C GLU A 167 -3.09 2.77 9.68
N MET A 168 -4.04 3.19 10.53
CA MET A 168 -3.77 3.78 11.84
C MET A 168 -3.49 2.73 12.93
N GLY A 169 -3.79 1.46 12.67
CA GLY A 169 -3.62 0.34 13.60
C GLY A 169 -4.94 -0.29 14.05
N SER A 170 -4.87 -1.29 14.93
CA SER A 170 -6.07 -1.97 15.46
C SER A 170 -6.88 -1.06 16.40
N ASN A 171 -8.17 -1.30 16.47
CA ASN A 171 -9.11 -0.52 17.29
C ASN A 171 -9.07 0.98 17.00
N GLN A 172 -9.15 1.33 15.71
CA GLN A 172 -9.16 2.71 15.24
C GLN A 172 -10.45 3.03 14.48
N TYR A 173 -10.75 4.32 14.38
CA TYR A 173 -11.81 4.79 13.49
C TYR A 173 -11.32 5.88 12.56
N ALA A 174 -11.94 6.00 11.40
CA ALA A 174 -11.73 7.11 10.48
C ALA A 174 -13.04 7.66 9.95
N VAL A 175 -13.02 8.96 9.65
CA VAL A 175 -14.17 9.68 9.10
C VAL A 175 -13.93 9.96 7.62
N TYR A 176 -14.88 9.56 6.76
CA TYR A 176 -14.85 9.98 5.37
C TYR A 176 -15.13 11.47 5.27
N ASP A 177 -14.11 12.24 4.97
CA ASP A 177 -14.15 13.69 4.90
C ASP A 177 -13.83 14.22 3.49
N LYS A 178 -13.75 15.55 3.35
CA LYS A 178 -13.43 16.20 2.08
C LYS A 178 -12.01 15.86 1.60
N ALA A 179 -11.06 15.67 2.51
CA ALA A 179 -9.68 15.35 2.14
C ALA A 179 -9.59 13.93 1.58
N LEU A 180 -10.18 12.96 2.27
CA LEU A 180 -10.25 11.56 1.83
C LEU A 180 -11.04 11.43 0.52
N HIS A 181 -12.16 12.19 0.36
CA HIS A 181 -12.88 12.25 -0.90
C HIS A 181 -12.03 12.79 -2.05
N GLY A 182 -11.26 13.84 -1.79
CA GLY A 182 -10.31 14.39 -2.78
C GLY A 182 -9.23 13.38 -3.20
N GLN A 183 -8.67 12.65 -2.24
CA GLN A 183 -7.72 11.56 -2.53
C GLN A 183 -8.35 10.46 -3.39
N PHE A 184 -9.59 10.10 -3.10
CA PHE A 184 -10.32 9.11 -3.89
C PHE A 184 -10.52 9.56 -5.35
N LEU A 185 -11.03 10.77 -5.55
CA LEU A 185 -11.23 11.31 -6.90
C LEU A 185 -9.90 11.37 -7.65
N ARG A 186 -8.83 11.71 -6.96
CA ARG A 186 -7.49 11.73 -7.52
C ARG A 186 -7.02 10.32 -7.92
N LYS A 187 -7.15 9.31 -7.04
CA LYS A 187 -6.86 7.90 -7.37
C LYS A 187 -7.70 7.40 -8.55
N GLN A 188 -8.99 7.73 -8.59
CA GLN A 188 -9.86 7.38 -9.73
C GLN A 188 -9.40 8.01 -11.05
N ALA A 189 -9.00 9.27 -11.02
CA ALA A 189 -8.49 9.94 -12.22
C ALA A 189 -7.19 9.29 -12.71
N ILE A 190 -6.27 8.96 -11.78
CA ILE A 190 -5.05 8.21 -12.09
C ILE A 190 -5.41 6.86 -12.74
N ALA A 191 -6.25 6.06 -12.10
CA ALA A 191 -6.67 4.75 -12.61
C ALA A 191 -7.25 4.82 -14.04
N ARG A 192 -8.02 5.86 -14.33
CA ARG A 192 -8.69 6.05 -15.62
C ARG A 192 -7.75 6.47 -16.75
N TYR A 193 -6.79 7.35 -16.45
CA TYR A 193 -5.99 8.00 -17.50
C TYR A 193 -4.54 7.51 -17.57
N LEU A 194 -4.07 6.72 -16.61
CA LEU A 194 -2.67 6.29 -16.53
C LEU A 194 -2.21 5.55 -17.81
N SER A 195 -2.97 4.55 -18.26
CA SER A 195 -2.63 3.78 -19.46
C SER A 195 -2.58 4.66 -20.71
N THR A 196 -3.51 5.62 -20.83
CA THR A 196 -3.54 6.57 -21.95
C THR A 196 -2.32 7.48 -21.92
N ALA A 197 -1.96 8.02 -20.75
CA ALA A 197 -0.81 8.90 -20.59
C ALA A 197 0.51 8.18 -20.94
N ILE A 198 0.66 6.91 -20.51
CA ILE A 198 1.83 6.10 -20.87
C ILE A 198 1.88 5.85 -22.38
N THR A 199 0.74 5.50 -23.01
CA THR A 199 0.67 5.23 -24.46
C THR A 199 0.94 6.47 -25.30
N ASN A 200 0.52 7.64 -24.84
CA ASN A 200 0.74 8.92 -25.51
C ASN A 200 2.11 9.54 -25.19
N GLU A 201 2.95 8.87 -24.39
CA GLU A 201 4.23 9.40 -23.90
C GLU A 201 4.10 10.73 -23.13
N GLU A 202 2.97 10.95 -22.45
CA GLU A 202 2.73 12.07 -21.53
C GLU A 202 3.47 11.82 -20.19
N VAL A 203 4.76 11.52 -20.30
CA VAL A 203 5.62 11.05 -19.21
C VAL A 203 6.86 11.91 -19.13
N GLU A 204 7.12 12.47 -17.96
CA GLU A 204 8.40 13.09 -17.62
C GLU A 204 9.33 12.05 -17.00
N ILE A 205 10.43 11.77 -17.70
CA ILE A 205 11.49 10.89 -17.19
C ILE A 205 12.53 11.75 -16.49
N CYS A 206 12.86 11.37 -15.28
CA CYS A 206 13.90 12.04 -14.50
C CYS A 206 14.73 11.00 -13.73
N TYR A 207 15.85 11.47 -13.19
CA TYR A 207 16.81 10.58 -12.54
C TYR A 207 17.27 11.17 -11.21
N ARG A 208 17.52 10.30 -10.24
CA ARG A 208 18.16 10.65 -8.97
C ARG A 208 19.59 10.11 -8.96
N PRO A 209 20.61 10.97 -9.06
CA PRO A 209 22.00 10.54 -9.07
C PRO A 209 22.47 10.03 -7.72
N THR A 210 23.29 8.98 -7.71
CA THR A 210 23.95 8.43 -6.53
C THR A 210 25.43 8.85 -6.52
N TYR A 211 25.84 9.50 -5.44
CA TYR A 211 27.22 9.90 -5.20
C TYR A 211 27.99 8.77 -4.53
N ASN A 212 29.08 8.36 -5.15
CA ASN A 212 30.02 7.39 -4.59
C ASN A 212 31.13 8.14 -3.80
N ARG A 213 31.13 7.96 -2.50
CA ARG A 213 32.06 8.65 -1.57
C ARG A 213 33.52 8.24 -1.75
N GLU A 214 33.77 6.97 -2.10
CA GLU A 214 35.13 6.45 -2.32
C GLU A 214 35.70 7.01 -3.62
N LEU A 215 34.94 6.92 -4.70
CA LEU A 215 35.32 7.44 -6.01
C LEU A 215 35.20 8.96 -6.12
N LYS A 216 34.50 9.61 -5.19
CA LYS A 216 34.22 11.06 -5.13
C LYS A 216 33.56 11.60 -6.40
N LYS A 217 32.74 10.80 -7.07
CA LYS A 217 31.96 11.17 -8.25
C LYS A 217 30.57 10.52 -8.21
N PHE A 218 29.68 10.98 -9.09
CA PHE A 218 28.42 10.28 -9.30
C PHE A 218 28.64 9.09 -10.20
N THR A 219 28.11 7.91 -9.81
CA THR A 219 28.38 6.65 -10.52
C THR A 219 27.12 5.92 -10.92
N ARG A 220 25.97 6.25 -10.32
CA ARG A 220 24.69 5.60 -10.60
C ARG A 220 23.59 6.66 -10.74
N ALA A 221 22.49 6.26 -11.40
CA ALA A 221 21.29 7.07 -11.52
C ALA A 221 20.06 6.20 -11.35
N GLU A 222 19.18 6.54 -10.39
CA GLU A 222 17.89 5.88 -10.21
C GLU A 222 16.86 6.50 -11.16
N PHE A 223 16.23 5.67 -11.97
CA PHE A 223 15.15 6.05 -12.88
C PHE A 223 13.91 6.43 -12.09
N LEU A 224 13.36 7.57 -12.40
CA LEU A 224 12.12 8.07 -11.83
C LEU A 224 11.19 8.52 -12.95
N MET A 225 9.90 8.33 -12.74
CA MET A 225 8.89 8.68 -13.71
C MET A 225 7.81 9.52 -13.06
N ARG A 226 7.35 10.54 -13.77
CA ARG A 226 6.17 11.32 -13.44
C ARG A 226 5.25 11.31 -14.65
N VAL A 227 3.97 11.22 -14.40
CA VAL A 227 2.95 11.19 -15.44
C VAL A 227 2.09 12.42 -15.32
N PHE A 228 1.88 13.14 -16.43
CA PHE A 228 0.92 14.23 -16.46
C PHE A 228 -0.48 13.68 -16.72
N ILE A 229 -1.38 13.89 -15.77
CA ILE A 229 -2.78 13.48 -15.87
C ILE A 229 -3.64 14.75 -15.90
N LYS A 230 -4.46 14.87 -16.94
CA LYS A 230 -5.38 16.00 -17.11
C LYS A 230 -6.25 16.16 -15.86
N ASP A 231 -6.45 17.39 -15.43
CA ASP A 231 -7.23 17.77 -14.25
C ASP A 231 -6.66 17.34 -12.88
N VAL A 232 -5.56 16.56 -12.88
CA VAL A 232 -4.83 16.12 -11.67
C VAL A 232 -3.47 16.79 -11.58
N GLY A 233 -2.82 17.05 -12.73
CA GLY A 233 -1.46 17.56 -12.84
C GLY A 233 -0.40 16.46 -12.85
N MET A 234 0.83 16.81 -12.45
CA MET A 234 1.94 15.87 -12.39
C MET A 234 1.77 14.90 -11.21
N VAL A 235 1.86 13.61 -11.50
CA VAL A 235 1.73 12.50 -10.56
C VAL A 235 3.03 11.72 -10.52
N SER A 236 3.58 11.52 -9.33
CA SER A 236 4.84 10.78 -9.14
C SER A 236 4.62 9.26 -9.16
N SER A 237 5.71 8.50 -9.40
CA SER A 237 5.67 7.04 -9.33
C SER A 237 5.20 6.52 -7.97
N ALA A 238 5.59 7.14 -6.88
CA ALA A 238 5.12 6.77 -5.54
C ALA A 238 3.59 6.88 -5.36
N GLU A 239 2.92 7.73 -6.15
CA GLU A 239 1.47 7.91 -6.11
C GLU A 239 0.74 7.02 -7.12
N PHE A 240 1.26 6.86 -8.35
CA PHE A 240 0.53 6.10 -9.37
C PHE A 240 0.83 4.59 -9.38
N LEU A 241 2.01 4.15 -8.90
CA LEU A 241 2.33 2.71 -8.89
C LEU A 241 1.36 1.88 -8.05
N PRO A 242 0.99 2.26 -6.81
CA PRO A 242 -0.03 1.53 -6.07
C PRO A 242 -1.37 1.45 -6.82
N VAL A 243 -1.76 2.53 -7.50
CA VAL A 243 -2.99 2.53 -8.33
C VAL A 243 -2.83 1.60 -9.54
N ALA A 244 -1.65 1.57 -10.16
CA ALA A 244 -1.37 0.67 -11.28
C ALA A 244 -1.40 -0.81 -10.87
N GLU A 245 -0.91 -1.12 -9.66
CA GLU A 245 -0.99 -2.46 -9.06
C GLU A 245 -2.44 -2.87 -8.82
N ASP A 246 -3.22 -2.04 -8.12
CA ASP A 246 -4.64 -2.29 -7.81
C ASP A 246 -5.50 -2.46 -9.08
N THR A 247 -5.14 -1.79 -10.18
CA THR A 247 -5.89 -1.80 -11.45
C THR A 247 -5.32 -2.72 -12.52
N GLY A 248 -4.24 -3.44 -12.22
CA GLY A 248 -3.57 -4.35 -13.16
C GLY A 248 -2.80 -3.64 -14.29
N GLN A 249 -2.56 -2.33 -14.16
CA GLN A 249 -1.81 -1.53 -15.15
C GLN A 249 -0.30 -1.53 -14.92
N VAL A 250 0.17 -2.12 -13.83
CA VAL A 250 1.59 -2.13 -13.42
C VAL A 250 2.50 -2.65 -14.52
N ARG A 251 2.09 -3.71 -15.23
CA ARG A 251 2.85 -4.28 -16.34
C ARG A 251 3.15 -3.26 -17.45
N LEU A 252 2.14 -2.51 -17.88
CA LEU A 252 2.29 -1.47 -18.91
C LEU A 252 3.29 -0.40 -18.46
N VAL A 253 3.15 0.06 -17.21
CA VAL A 253 3.96 1.13 -16.64
C VAL A 253 5.41 0.71 -16.48
N GLU A 254 5.66 -0.44 -15.87
CA GLU A 254 7.03 -0.86 -15.54
C GLU A 254 7.79 -1.41 -16.74
N TYR A 255 7.11 -2.00 -17.72
CA TYR A 255 7.77 -2.38 -18.99
C TYR A 255 8.13 -1.16 -19.82
N TYR A 256 7.30 -0.10 -19.81
CA TYR A 256 7.68 1.19 -20.38
C TYR A 256 8.91 1.76 -19.66
N ALA A 257 8.94 1.75 -18.33
CA ALA A 257 10.09 2.23 -17.53
C ALA A 257 11.37 1.45 -17.87
N LEU A 258 11.29 0.12 -17.96
CA LEU A 258 12.41 -0.75 -18.33
C LEU A 258 12.95 -0.43 -19.73
N ASP A 259 12.09 -0.27 -20.71
CA ASP A 259 12.48 0.08 -22.10
C ASP A 259 13.16 1.45 -22.16
N ARG A 260 12.61 2.45 -21.47
CA ARG A 260 13.17 3.82 -21.45
C ARG A 260 14.49 3.89 -20.71
N ALA A 261 14.61 3.22 -19.57
CA ALA A 261 15.87 3.17 -18.83
C ALA A 261 16.98 2.45 -19.60
N ALA A 262 16.65 1.37 -20.31
CA ALA A 262 17.61 0.66 -21.17
C ALA A 262 18.06 1.53 -22.36
N ALA A 263 17.15 2.29 -22.97
CA ALA A 263 17.50 3.27 -24.01
C ALA A 263 18.49 4.33 -23.49
N PHE A 264 18.30 4.78 -22.24
CA PHE A 264 19.24 5.71 -21.61
C PHE A 264 20.60 5.07 -21.34
N VAL A 265 20.66 3.83 -20.87
CA VAL A 265 21.92 3.07 -20.71
C VAL A 265 22.64 2.96 -22.05
N GLU A 266 21.95 2.62 -23.14
CA GLU A 266 22.54 2.57 -24.48
C GLU A 266 23.17 3.91 -24.87
N LYS A 267 22.45 5.03 -24.63
CA LYS A 267 22.93 6.39 -24.93
C LYS A 267 24.22 6.73 -24.16
N LEU A 268 24.29 6.34 -22.86
CA LEU A 268 25.49 6.53 -22.03
C LEU A 268 26.66 5.67 -22.53
N VAL A 269 26.41 4.40 -22.86
CA VAL A 269 27.42 3.47 -23.37
C VAL A 269 27.98 3.96 -24.71
N LYS A 270 27.13 4.37 -25.65
CA LYS A 270 27.54 4.95 -26.94
C LYS A 270 28.39 6.20 -26.79
N LYS A 271 28.09 7.02 -25.78
CA LYS A 271 28.87 8.23 -25.44
C LYS A 271 30.13 7.93 -24.63
N GLN A 272 30.42 6.65 -24.33
CA GLN A 272 31.55 6.21 -23.52
C GLN A 272 31.60 6.87 -22.12
N VAL A 273 30.44 7.19 -21.55
CA VAL A 273 30.36 7.71 -20.19
C VAL A 273 30.74 6.62 -19.20
N GLU A 274 31.61 6.93 -18.25
CA GLU A 274 32.00 6.02 -17.17
C GLU A 274 31.01 6.08 -16.01
N PHE A 275 30.14 5.08 -15.89
CA PHE A 275 29.15 4.93 -14.81
C PHE A 275 29.07 3.48 -14.35
N GLU A 276 28.51 3.23 -13.16
CA GLU A 276 28.28 1.87 -12.63
C GLU A 276 27.00 1.30 -13.23
N SER A 277 25.82 1.81 -12.84
CA SER A 277 24.53 1.30 -13.30
C SER A 277 23.43 2.38 -13.33
N VAL A 278 22.39 2.13 -14.12
CA VAL A 278 21.08 2.79 -14.02
C VAL A 278 20.16 1.86 -13.23
N ILE A 279 19.57 2.39 -12.17
CA ILE A 279 18.74 1.66 -11.21
C ILE A 279 17.27 1.82 -11.63
N ILE A 280 16.55 0.71 -11.75
CA ILE A 280 15.12 0.70 -12.09
C ILE A 280 14.36 0.10 -10.90
N PRO A 281 13.51 0.87 -10.23
CA PRO A 281 12.56 0.34 -9.26
C PRO A 281 11.52 -0.53 -9.97
N ILE A 282 11.30 -1.75 -9.46
CA ILE A 282 10.32 -2.72 -9.96
C ILE A 282 9.49 -3.23 -8.80
N SER A 283 8.17 -3.24 -8.97
CA SER A 283 7.24 -3.72 -7.93
C SER A 283 7.28 -5.25 -7.81
N SER A 284 6.99 -5.75 -6.61
CA SER A 284 6.88 -7.19 -6.35
C SER A 284 5.79 -7.86 -7.18
N VAL A 285 4.74 -7.12 -7.53
CA VAL A 285 3.62 -7.62 -8.36
C VAL A 285 4.09 -7.99 -9.77
N LEU A 286 5.05 -7.25 -10.34
CA LEU A 286 5.57 -7.57 -11.66
C LEU A 286 6.39 -8.86 -11.67
N PHE A 287 7.05 -9.22 -10.58
CA PHE A 287 7.79 -10.49 -10.47
C PHE A 287 6.88 -11.73 -10.50
N LEU A 288 5.61 -11.57 -10.18
CA LEU A 288 4.60 -12.65 -10.31
C LEU A 288 4.15 -12.84 -11.77
N GLN A 289 4.53 -11.94 -12.68
CA GLN A 289 4.27 -12.08 -14.11
C GLN A 289 5.30 -13.03 -14.71
N GLY A 290 4.84 -14.13 -15.30
CA GLY A 290 5.71 -15.22 -15.80
C GLY A 290 6.63 -14.86 -16.95
N ASP A 291 6.50 -13.68 -17.55
CA ASP A 291 7.28 -13.21 -18.73
C ASP A 291 8.33 -12.14 -18.40
N PHE A 292 8.48 -11.75 -17.11
CA PHE A 292 9.39 -10.66 -16.72
C PHE A 292 10.84 -10.88 -17.16
N LEU A 293 11.41 -12.09 -16.95
CA LEU A 293 12.76 -12.42 -17.41
C LEU A 293 12.93 -12.33 -18.93
N GLN A 294 11.91 -12.75 -19.68
CA GLN A 294 11.91 -12.65 -21.13
C GLN A 294 11.93 -11.19 -21.58
N GLU A 295 11.14 -10.35 -20.90
CA GLU A 295 11.09 -8.92 -21.21
C GLU A 295 12.44 -8.23 -20.91
N VAL A 296 13.06 -8.54 -19.76
CA VAL A 296 14.41 -8.04 -19.43
C VAL A 296 15.41 -8.45 -20.50
N SER A 297 15.42 -9.73 -20.90
CA SER A 297 16.31 -10.24 -21.95
C SER A 297 16.07 -9.54 -23.29
N ARG A 298 14.80 -9.39 -23.70
CA ARG A 298 14.39 -8.70 -24.92
C ARG A 298 14.91 -7.25 -24.98
N VAL A 299 14.75 -6.52 -23.87
CA VAL A 299 15.19 -5.14 -23.79
C VAL A 299 16.71 -5.02 -23.83
N MET A 300 17.43 -5.92 -23.13
CA MET A 300 18.89 -5.95 -23.16
C MET A 300 19.45 -6.24 -24.55
N GLU A 301 18.85 -7.18 -25.28
CA GLU A 301 19.22 -7.50 -26.66
C GLU A 301 18.89 -6.33 -27.62
N LYS A 302 17.71 -5.73 -27.50
CA LYS A 302 17.25 -4.59 -28.31
C LYS A 302 18.25 -3.44 -28.27
N TYR A 303 18.72 -3.09 -27.08
CA TYR A 303 19.62 -1.95 -26.85
C TYR A 303 21.10 -2.33 -26.76
N LYS A 304 21.43 -3.63 -26.84
CA LYS A 304 22.81 -4.17 -26.77
C LYS A 304 23.59 -3.65 -25.57
N ILE A 305 22.92 -3.57 -24.41
CA ILE A 305 23.53 -3.03 -23.19
C ILE A 305 24.20 -4.14 -22.35
N PRO A 306 25.36 -3.86 -21.70
CA PRO A 306 25.97 -4.79 -20.79
C PRO A 306 25.10 -4.99 -19.55
N PRO A 307 24.85 -6.22 -19.07
CA PRO A 307 24.03 -6.48 -17.89
C PRO A 307 24.40 -5.65 -16.66
N LYS A 308 25.70 -5.51 -16.41
CA LYS A 308 26.26 -4.72 -15.29
C LYS A 308 25.88 -3.23 -15.28
N LYS A 309 25.35 -2.73 -16.40
CA LYS A 309 24.92 -1.32 -16.51
C LYS A 309 23.46 -1.11 -16.11
N LEU A 310 22.76 -2.20 -15.82
CA LEU A 310 21.39 -2.19 -15.32
C LEU A 310 21.37 -2.73 -13.89
N ALA A 311 20.64 -2.06 -13.01
CA ALA A 311 20.33 -2.54 -11.67
C ALA A 311 18.83 -2.58 -11.46
N ILE A 312 18.30 -3.66 -10.92
CA ILE A 312 16.89 -3.79 -10.55
C ILE A 312 16.76 -3.61 -9.05
N GLN A 313 15.93 -2.65 -8.66
CA GLN A 313 15.62 -2.35 -7.27
C GLN A 313 14.28 -2.95 -6.92
N VAL A 314 14.24 -3.72 -5.83
CA VAL A 314 13.05 -4.39 -5.31
C VAL A 314 12.77 -3.93 -3.89
N ASP A 315 11.50 -3.82 -3.51
CA ASP A 315 11.12 -3.43 -2.16
C ASP A 315 11.30 -4.58 -1.16
N GLU A 316 11.51 -4.26 0.11
CA GLU A 316 11.68 -5.22 1.20
C GLU A 316 10.50 -6.21 1.32
N PHE A 317 9.28 -5.82 0.93
CA PHE A 317 8.09 -6.69 0.94
C PHE A 317 8.19 -7.93 0.02
N VAL A 318 9.13 -7.95 -0.93
CA VAL A 318 9.45 -9.15 -1.74
C VAL A 318 9.87 -10.34 -0.88
N THR A 319 10.28 -10.09 0.35
CA THR A 319 10.77 -11.12 1.26
C THR A 319 9.67 -11.85 2.02
N ASP A 320 8.41 -11.43 1.94
CA ASP A 320 7.29 -12.07 2.62
C ASP A 320 7.04 -13.49 2.07
N ALA A 321 7.24 -14.40 2.90
CA ALA A 321 7.74 -15.78 2.85
C ALA A 321 6.93 -16.82 2.04
N SER A 322 6.05 -16.47 1.16
CA SER A 322 5.34 -17.48 0.33
C SER A 322 5.85 -17.60 -1.11
N HIS A 323 6.95 -16.92 -1.47
CA HIS A 323 7.33 -16.78 -2.87
C HIS A 323 8.67 -17.42 -3.25
N THR A 324 8.75 -18.75 -3.15
CA THR A 324 9.86 -19.53 -3.75
C THR A 324 10.15 -19.12 -5.20
N ASN A 325 9.12 -18.74 -5.94
CA ASN A 325 9.23 -18.28 -7.32
C ASN A 325 9.99 -16.95 -7.45
N ILE A 326 9.85 -16.02 -6.51
CA ILE A 326 10.54 -14.72 -6.54
C ILE A 326 12.04 -14.91 -6.30
N THR A 327 12.44 -15.73 -5.34
CA THR A 327 13.85 -16.04 -5.08
C THR A 327 14.53 -16.64 -6.33
N VAL A 328 13.85 -17.56 -7.02
CA VAL A 328 14.35 -18.16 -8.26
C VAL A 328 14.49 -17.09 -9.36
N LEU A 329 13.53 -16.18 -9.48
CA LEU A 329 13.59 -15.09 -10.46
C LEU A 329 14.75 -14.15 -10.16
N LEU A 330 14.94 -13.72 -8.90
CA LEU A 330 16.07 -12.90 -8.50
C LEU A 330 17.41 -13.60 -8.76
N GLN A 331 17.48 -14.92 -8.53
CA GLN A 331 18.68 -15.71 -8.85
C GLN A 331 18.97 -15.70 -10.34
N ASN A 332 17.96 -15.83 -11.20
CA ASN A 332 18.14 -15.77 -12.65
C ASN A 332 18.63 -14.38 -13.10
N LEU A 333 18.09 -13.30 -12.56
CA LEU A 333 18.58 -11.94 -12.84
C LEU A 333 20.03 -11.74 -12.43
N SER A 334 20.41 -12.26 -11.25
CA SER A 334 21.79 -12.25 -10.77
C SER A 334 22.73 -13.05 -11.69
N TRP A 335 22.31 -14.22 -12.17
CA TRP A 335 23.08 -15.02 -13.15
C TRP A 335 23.21 -14.32 -14.50
N MET A 336 22.25 -13.52 -14.91
CA MET A 336 22.37 -12.66 -16.08
C MET A 336 23.40 -11.54 -15.89
N GLY A 337 23.88 -11.30 -14.66
CA GLY A 337 24.83 -10.26 -14.30
C GLY A 337 24.21 -8.91 -14.03
N ILE A 338 22.89 -8.86 -13.77
CA ILE A 338 22.16 -7.65 -13.35
C ILE A 338 22.36 -7.47 -11.85
N GLU A 339 22.68 -6.23 -11.43
CA GLU A 339 22.77 -5.89 -10.02
C GLU A 339 21.38 -5.85 -9.38
N LEU A 340 21.24 -6.45 -8.19
CA LEU A 340 20.01 -6.46 -7.42
C LEU A 340 20.14 -5.58 -6.17
N ILE A 341 19.19 -4.66 -5.99
CA ILE A 341 19.16 -3.71 -4.87
C ILE A 341 17.89 -3.96 -4.06
N LEU A 342 18.04 -4.24 -2.77
CA LEU A 342 16.92 -4.30 -1.83
C LEU A 342 16.67 -2.91 -1.24
N ASP A 343 15.51 -2.32 -1.54
CA ASP A 343 15.13 -1.00 -1.06
C ASP A 343 14.42 -1.05 0.30
N ASN A 344 14.39 0.10 0.97
CA ASN A 344 13.76 0.31 2.27
C ASN A 344 14.24 -0.65 3.37
N PHE A 345 15.44 -1.21 3.24
CA PHE A 345 16.01 -2.13 4.22
C PHE A 345 16.03 -1.52 5.62
N GLY A 346 15.52 -2.27 6.59
CA GLY A 346 15.39 -1.84 7.98
C GLY A 346 14.10 -1.10 8.29
N SER A 347 13.10 -1.08 7.39
CA SER A 347 11.76 -0.52 7.65
C SER A 347 10.88 -1.41 8.53
N GLY A 348 11.26 -2.67 8.76
CA GLY A 348 10.74 -3.48 9.86
C GLY A 348 9.98 -4.75 9.49
N SER A 349 9.74 -5.07 8.22
CA SER A 349 8.98 -6.27 7.86
C SER A 349 9.84 -7.51 7.67
N THR A 350 11.10 -7.36 7.27
CA THR A 350 11.96 -8.49 6.90
C THR A 350 12.91 -8.89 8.03
N GLY A 351 12.89 -10.15 8.37
CA GLY A 351 13.90 -10.72 9.27
C GLY A 351 15.29 -10.71 8.62
N LEU A 352 16.32 -10.30 9.37
CA LEU A 352 17.71 -10.31 8.88
C LEU A 352 18.11 -11.65 8.22
N GLY A 353 17.60 -12.78 8.74
CA GLY A 353 17.87 -14.12 8.18
C GLY A 353 17.39 -14.27 6.74
N GLN A 354 16.23 -13.70 6.40
CA GLN A 354 15.68 -13.78 5.04
C GLN A 354 16.52 -12.96 4.04
N VAL A 355 17.01 -11.79 4.45
CA VAL A 355 17.88 -10.95 3.60
C VAL A 355 19.18 -11.65 3.26
N PHE A 356 19.68 -12.53 4.14
CA PHE A 356 20.90 -13.32 3.89
C PHE A 356 20.74 -14.33 2.76
N GLU A 357 19.56 -14.87 2.57
CA GLU A 357 19.25 -15.88 1.55
C GLU A 357 19.00 -15.27 0.17
N LEU A 358 18.69 -13.96 0.12
CA LEU A 358 18.42 -13.28 -1.14
C LEU A 358 19.72 -13.00 -1.94
N PRO A 359 19.70 -13.18 -3.26
CA PRO A 359 20.84 -12.90 -4.14
C PRO A 359 20.99 -11.39 -4.43
N VAL A 360 20.79 -10.53 -3.43
CA VAL A 360 20.91 -9.08 -3.60
C VAL A 360 22.36 -8.62 -3.40
N ASP A 361 22.80 -7.63 -4.15
CA ASP A 361 24.16 -7.08 -4.12
C ASP A 361 24.26 -5.86 -3.22
N THR A 362 23.20 -5.06 -3.16
CA THR A 362 23.15 -3.76 -2.46
C THR A 362 21.93 -3.69 -1.54
N LEU A 363 22.14 -3.23 -0.30
CA LEU A 363 21.07 -2.90 0.64
C LEU A 363 20.92 -1.38 0.69
N LYS A 364 19.72 -0.88 0.34
CA LYS A 364 19.43 0.54 0.30
C LYS A 364 18.55 0.92 1.49
N PHE A 365 19.07 1.78 2.35
CA PHE A 365 18.37 2.34 3.50
C PHE A 365 17.47 3.48 3.06
N GLY A 366 16.18 3.39 3.40
CA GLY A 366 15.17 4.37 3.01
C GLY A 366 15.25 5.68 3.82
N ARG A 367 14.48 6.67 3.36
CA ARG A 367 14.43 8.02 3.94
C ARG A 367 14.11 8.03 5.43
N MET A 368 13.20 7.19 5.92
CA MET A 368 12.84 7.13 7.34
C MET A 368 14.01 6.71 8.22
N PHE A 369 14.79 5.73 7.76
CA PHE A 369 16.02 5.32 8.43
C PHE A 369 16.99 6.50 8.56
N ILE A 370 17.20 7.24 7.48
CA ILE A 370 18.11 8.40 7.46
C ILE A 370 17.58 9.53 8.35
N TRP A 371 16.28 9.80 8.34
CA TRP A 371 15.65 10.81 9.19
C TRP A 371 15.81 10.48 10.69
N GLN A 372 15.69 9.22 11.07
CA GLN A 372 15.87 8.76 12.45
C GLN A 372 17.29 8.96 12.99
N LEU A 373 18.32 8.94 12.13
CA LEU A 373 19.71 9.17 12.53
C LEU A 373 19.92 10.53 13.23
N GLU A 374 19.13 11.53 12.87
CA GLU A 374 19.23 12.88 13.41
C GLU A 374 18.19 13.14 14.52
N ASN A 375 17.00 12.57 14.38
CA ASN A 375 15.83 12.91 15.21
C ASN A 375 15.59 11.94 16.36
N ASN A 376 16.21 10.75 16.34
CA ASN A 376 16.06 9.75 17.39
C ASN A 376 17.43 9.19 17.85
N PRO A 377 18.04 9.77 18.89
CA PRO A 377 19.34 9.31 19.39
C PRO A 377 19.38 7.86 19.85
N LYS A 378 18.23 7.26 20.21
CA LYS A 378 18.14 5.86 20.66
C LYS A 378 18.25 4.88 19.48
N THR A 379 17.81 5.25 18.29
CA THR A 379 17.89 4.40 17.10
C THR A 379 19.22 4.50 16.36
N ALA A 380 19.97 5.59 16.53
CA ALA A 380 21.25 5.78 15.87
C ALA A 380 22.27 4.63 16.06
N PRO A 381 22.45 4.03 17.28
CA PRO A 381 23.31 2.86 17.45
C PRO A 381 22.80 1.61 16.72
N VAL A 382 21.47 1.41 16.67
CA VAL A 382 20.85 0.28 15.95
C VAL A 382 21.10 0.42 14.47
N ASN A 383 20.85 1.62 13.93
CA ASN A 383 21.07 1.94 12.52
C ASN A 383 22.55 1.78 12.11
N ALA A 384 23.47 2.20 12.98
CA ALA A 384 24.90 1.96 12.80
C ALA A 384 25.24 0.47 12.76
N GLY A 385 24.63 -0.33 13.64
CA GLY A 385 24.77 -1.78 13.67
C GLY A 385 24.29 -2.44 12.37
N LEU A 386 23.14 -2.04 11.85
CA LEU A 386 22.59 -2.54 10.59
C LEU A 386 23.54 -2.27 9.40
N VAL A 387 24.12 -1.06 9.31
CA VAL A 387 25.13 -0.75 8.28
C VAL A 387 26.34 -1.65 8.41
N GLN A 388 26.82 -1.93 9.62
CA GLN A 388 27.98 -2.84 9.82
C GLN A 388 27.63 -4.29 9.48
N ILE A 389 26.46 -4.77 9.86
CA ILE A 389 25.97 -6.12 9.51
C ILE A 389 25.96 -6.27 7.97
N ALA A 390 25.36 -5.34 7.24
CA ALA A 390 25.32 -5.35 5.79
C ALA A 390 26.73 -5.46 5.17
N LYS A 391 27.70 -4.72 5.71
CA LYS A 391 29.10 -4.77 5.28
C LYS A 391 29.76 -6.11 5.60
N MET A 392 29.53 -6.68 6.79
CA MET A 392 30.04 -8.01 7.16
C MET A 392 29.52 -9.09 6.21
N MET A 393 28.32 -8.94 5.69
CA MET A 393 27.73 -9.79 4.65
C MET A 393 28.33 -9.55 3.26
N LYS A 394 29.27 -8.64 3.11
CA LYS A 394 29.88 -8.23 1.84
C LYS A 394 28.84 -7.62 0.86
N LYS A 395 27.76 -7.05 1.37
CA LYS A 395 26.79 -6.29 0.57
C LYS A 395 27.21 -4.83 0.48
N ASN A 396 26.96 -4.23 -0.66
CA ASN A 396 27.07 -2.78 -0.80
C ASN A 396 25.99 -2.11 0.06
N VAL A 397 26.29 -0.91 0.55
CA VAL A 397 25.36 -0.13 1.35
C VAL A 397 25.08 1.20 0.68
N MET A 398 23.80 1.48 0.46
CA MET A 398 23.31 2.70 -0.16
C MET A 398 22.34 3.40 0.78
N ALA A 399 22.36 4.73 0.80
CA ALA A 399 21.45 5.56 1.58
C ALA A 399 20.65 6.51 0.69
N ASP A 400 19.32 6.50 0.84
CA ASP A 400 18.41 7.43 0.16
C ASP A 400 17.89 8.51 1.11
N GLY A 401 17.66 9.71 0.56
CA GLY A 401 17.07 10.82 1.31
C GLY A 401 18.05 11.55 2.21
N VAL A 402 19.33 11.61 1.86
CA VAL A 402 20.32 12.41 2.59
C VAL A 402 20.04 13.89 2.35
N GLU A 403 19.66 14.64 3.41
CA GLU A 403 19.27 16.04 3.36
C GLU A 403 20.27 16.95 4.07
N THR A 404 20.91 16.45 5.14
CA THR A 404 21.77 17.28 6.01
C THR A 404 23.22 16.80 6.03
N LYS A 405 24.10 17.73 6.40
CA LYS A 405 25.50 17.41 6.64
C LYS A 405 25.69 16.41 7.78
N LYS A 406 24.85 16.48 8.83
CA LYS A 406 24.94 15.55 9.96
C LYS A 406 24.65 14.11 9.53
N GLN A 407 23.59 13.93 8.74
CA GLN A 407 23.24 12.61 8.16
C GLN A 407 24.39 12.07 7.31
N LYS A 408 24.91 12.89 6.42
CA LYS A 408 26.08 12.53 5.59
C LYS A 408 27.29 12.15 6.45
N ASP A 409 27.66 12.96 7.45
CA ASP A 409 28.84 12.71 8.28
C ASP A 409 28.66 11.42 9.12
N PHE A 410 27.45 11.12 9.57
CA PHE A 410 27.11 9.84 10.20
C PHE A 410 27.32 8.65 9.24
N LEU A 411 26.74 8.72 8.05
CA LEU A 411 26.86 7.66 7.04
C LEU A 411 28.33 7.42 6.63
N ASP A 412 29.11 8.50 6.50
CA ASP A 412 30.55 8.40 6.21
C ASP A 412 31.30 7.69 7.34
N LYS A 413 30.98 7.99 8.61
CA LYS A 413 31.63 7.36 9.77
C LYS A 413 31.43 5.84 9.79
N PHE A 414 30.24 5.38 9.39
CA PHE A 414 29.91 3.95 9.37
C PHE A 414 30.19 3.27 8.03
N GLY A 415 30.68 4.02 7.03
CA GLY A 415 31.15 3.47 5.76
C GLY A 415 30.02 3.16 4.78
N CYS A 416 28.89 3.89 4.84
CA CYS A 416 27.88 3.90 3.79
C CYS A 416 28.34 4.87 2.70
N TYR A 417 28.95 4.35 1.64
CA TYR A 417 29.62 5.17 0.63
C TYR A 417 28.75 5.49 -0.61
N LEU A 418 27.67 4.78 -0.86
CA LEU A 418 26.70 5.13 -1.89
C LEU A 418 25.59 5.99 -1.25
N GLN A 419 25.50 7.24 -1.66
CA GLN A 419 24.56 8.16 -1.02
C GLN A 419 23.81 8.97 -2.07
N GLN A 420 22.50 9.15 -1.89
CA GLN A 420 21.66 10.00 -2.73
C GLN A 420 20.72 10.85 -1.88
N GLY A 421 20.27 11.94 -2.45
CA GLY A 421 19.34 12.86 -1.80
C GLY A 421 19.64 14.34 -2.05
N PRO A 422 18.78 15.23 -1.54
CA PRO A 422 18.87 16.68 -1.78
C PRO A 422 20.19 17.33 -1.34
N TYR A 423 20.88 16.74 -0.36
CA TYR A 423 22.22 17.21 0.05
C TYR A 423 23.23 17.19 -1.09
N TYR A 424 23.12 16.22 -2.01
CA TYR A 424 24.05 16.05 -3.13
C TYR A 424 23.56 16.79 -4.36
N THR A 425 22.33 16.49 -4.81
CA THR A 425 21.73 17.08 -6.00
C THR A 425 20.21 16.83 -6.00
N PRO A 426 19.41 17.73 -6.60
CA PRO A 426 18.00 17.44 -6.89
C PRO A 426 17.85 16.31 -7.90
N VAL A 427 16.62 15.90 -8.14
CA VAL A 427 16.24 15.08 -9.29
C VAL A 427 16.50 15.84 -10.57
N MET A 428 17.02 15.16 -11.58
CA MET A 428 17.55 15.74 -12.83
C MET A 428 16.87 15.17 -14.06
N THR A 429 16.87 15.91 -15.15
CA THR A 429 16.52 15.41 -16.48
C THR A 429 17.57 14.43 -17.00
N GLU A 430 17.25 13.74 -18.10
CA GLU A 430 18.17 12.79 -18.74
C GLU A 430 19.46 13.45 -19.20
N GLU A 431 19.37 14.66 -19.77
CA GLU A 431 20.53 15.42 -20.24
C GLU A 431 21.43 15.88 -19.07
N GLU A 432 20.83 16.38 -18.00
CA GLU A 432 21.56 16.86 -16.83
C GLU A 432 22.29 15.71 -16.12
N VAL A 433 21.63 14.56 -15.94
CA VAL A 433 22.27 13.41 -15.28
C VAL A 433 23.35 12.80 -16.16
N ALA A 434 23.16 12.73 -17.49
CA ALA A 434 24.20 12.27 -18.42
C ALA A 434 25.45 13.17 -18.33
N ALA A 435 25.28 14.49 -18.31
CA ALA A 435 26.37 15.42 -18.14
C ALA A 435 27.05 15.30 -16.78
N LEU A 436 26.26 15.05 -15.71
CA LEU A 436 26.79 14.85 -14.37
C LEU A 436 27.62 13.57 -14.23
N LEU A 437 27.16 12.45 -14.78
CA LEU A 437 27.87 11.17 -14.79
C LEU A 437 29.17 11.23 -15.60
N ALA A 438 29.20 12.06 -16.66
CA ALA A 438 30.39 12.24 -17.47
C ALA A 438 31.49 13.08 -16.79
N LYS A 439 31.18 13.81 -15.68
CA LYS A 439 32.16 14.63 -14.97
C LYS A 439 33.18 13.78 -14.25
N SER A 440 34.46 14.13 -14.44
CA SER A 440 35.55 13.56 -13.66
C SER A 440 35.53 14.03 -12.21
N ARG A 441 36.27 13.34 -11.34
CA ARG A 441 36.48 13.75 -9.94
C ARG A 441 37.05 15.17 -9.83
N ASP A 442 37.95 15.52 -10.74
CA ASP A 442 38.62 16.84 -10.70
C ASP A 442 37.70 17.97 -11.15
N ASP A 443 36.81 17.72 -12.10
CA ASP A 443 35.76 18.67 -12.51
C ASP A 443 34.81 19.01 -11.36
N LEU A 444 34.33 17.97 -10.67
CA LEU A 444 33.45 18.13 -9.50
C LEU A 444 34.14 18.87 -8.34
N ARG A 445 35.45 18.68 -8.19
CA ARG A 445 36.26 19.39 -7.18
C ARG A 445 36.41 20.88 -7.52
N ARG A 446 36.66 21.23 -8.77
CA ARG A 446 36.74 22.60 -9.28
C ARG A 446 35.41 23.34 -9.08
N GLU A 447 34.32 22.76 -9.51
CA GLU A 447 32.97 23.36 -9.33
C GLU A 447 32.62 23.63 -7.87
N ARG A 448 32.98 22.69 -6.95
CA ARG A 448 32.78 22.92 -5.50
C ARG A 448 33.61 24.07 -4.95
N GLN A 449 34.82 24.26 -5.44
CA GLN A 449 35.67 25.36 -5.03
C GLN A 449 35.13 26.71 -5.54
N GLU A 450 34.67 26.74 -6.78
CA GLU A 450 34.08 27.95 -7.40
C GLU A 450 32.77 28.36 -6.70
N ARG A 451 31.87 27.39 -6.38
CA ARG A 451 30.67 27.69 -5.60
C ARG A 451 30.96 28.22 -4.21
N LYS A 452 31.98 27.68 -3.53
CA LYS A 452 32.42 28.22 -2.22
C LYS A 452 33.01 29.61 -2.30
N ALA A 453 33.71 29.91 -3.37
CA ALA A 453 34.28 31.25 -3.61
C ALA A 453 33.20 32.29 -3.94
N ALA A 454 32.17 31.89 -4.71
CA ALA A 454 31.01 32.72 -5.03
C ALA A 454 30.14 33.05 -3.80
N TYR A 455 30.01 32.09 -2.85
CA TYR A 455 29.23 32.30 -1.62
C TYR A 455 29.93 33.15 -0.56
N LYS A 456 31.25 33.42 -0.74
CA LYS A 456 32.05 34.28 0.16
C LYS A 456 32.18 35.73 -0.36
N ARG A 457 31.69 36.00 -1.55
CA ARG A 457 31.54 37.33 -2.14
C ARG A 457 30.11 37.84 -1.93
#